data_511bb68a5df9b5d4859e874edc7c7813
#
_entry.id   511bb68a5df9b5d4859e874edc7c7813
#
_cell.length_a   1.000
_cell.length_b   1.000
_cell.length_c   1.000
_cell.angle_alpha   90.00
_cell.angle_beta   90.00
_cell.angle_gamma   90.00
#
_symmetry.space_group_name_H-M   'P 1'
#
loop_
_entity.id
_entity.type
_entity.pdbx_description
1 polymer ?
#
loop_
_entity_poly.entity_id
_entity_poly.type
_entity_poly.pdbx_seq_one_letter_code
_entity_poly.pdbx_strand_id
1 'polypeptide(L)'
;MTDVAPDRPAMLHPVPAQRSIVVIPRVHDGSGARTRYGLVQAELDPGGQMLIFPQGPVVDPDELRAGAAVLLEEEFGQGMSAAVIAPLGILYADQRKEERIDVLLAVARRTDAEYGEALEPAGIPGVEWADDQQLLQHLCSGRITDTTTASALALLHACGEFTR
;
A
#
# COMPACT_ATOMS: atom_id res chain seq x y z
N MET A 1 12.03 -13.20 61.96
CA MET A 1 11.03 -13.78 61.04
C MET A 1 10.61 -12.64 60.09
N THR A 2 11.32 -12.50 58.99
CA THR A 2 11.12 -11.41 58.00
C THR A 2 10.24 -11.94 56.89
N ASP A 3 9.06 -11.38 56.85
CA ASP A 3 8.04 -11.68 55.87
C ASP A 3 8.45 -11.06 54.53
N VAL A 4 8.90 -11.86 53.57
CA VAL A 4 9.23 -11.45 52.22
C VAL A 4 7.90 -11.46 51.43
N ALA A 5 7.41 -10.29 51.16
CA ALA A 5 6.24 -10.14 50.28
C ALA A 5 6.53 -10.70 48.85
N PRO A 6 5.64 -11.49 48.26
CA PRO A 6 5.84 -12.03 46.93
C PRO A 6 5.92 -10.91 45.92
N ASP A 7 7.01 -10.93 45.17
CA ASP A 7 7.27 -10.04 44.02
C ASP A 7 6.10 -10.12 43.03
N ARG A 8 5.34 -9.04 42.91
CA ARG A 8 4.26 -8.96 41.89
C ARG A 8 4.94 -8.97 40.52
N PRO A 9 4.58 -9.89 39.62
CA PRO A 9 5.10 -9.83 38.27
C PRO A 9 4.73 -8.47 37.68
N ALA A 10 5.75 -7.76 37.17
CA ALA A 10 5.53 -6.52 36.43
C ALA A 10 4.47 -6.77 35.38
N MET A 11 3.36 -6.06 35.44
CA MET A 11 2.35 -6.07 34.39
C MET A 11 3.05 -5.61 33.13
N LEU A 12 3.31 -6.55 32.22
CA LEU A 12 3.70 -6.25 30.86
C LEU A 12 2.61 -5.37 30.28
N HIS A 13 2.90 -4.09 30.14
CA HIS A 13 2.02 -3.21 29.37
C HIS A 13 1.95 -3.81 27.97
N PRO A 14 0.76 -4.08 27.42
CA PRO A 14 0.65 -4.57 26.06
C PRO A 14 1.35 -3.56 25.14
N VAL A 15 2.34 -4.04 24.40
CA VAL A 15 2.95 -3.24 23.32
C VAL A 15 1.80 -2.88 22.38
N PRO A 16 1.55 -1.60 22.10
CA PRO A 16 0.50 -1.22 21.18
C PRO A 16 0.72 -1.96 19.87
N ALA A 17 -0.31 -2.65 19.38
CA ALA A 17 -0.26 -3.37 18.13
C ALA A 17 0.21 -2.41 17.03
N GLN A 18 1.29 -2.76 16.34
CA GLN A 18 1.77 -1.97 15.23
C GLN A 18 0.70 -1.93 14.15
N ARG A 19 0.44 -0.74 13.63
CA ARG A 19 -0.52 -0.53 12.57
C ARG A 19 0.16 0.15 11.41
N SER A 20 -0.03 -0.39 10.23
CA SER A 20 0.50 0.16 8.97
C SER A 20 -0.59 0.23 7.92
N ILE A 21 -0.32 0.97 6.86
CA ILE A 21 -1.17 1.03 5.67
C ILE A 21 -0.38 0.57 4.47
N VAL A 22 -1.10 -0.04 3.53
CA VAL A 22 -0.68 -0.20 2.15
C VAL A 22 -1.73 0.45 1.26
N VAL A 23 -1.28 1.25 0.32
CA VAL A 23 -2.15 1.98 -0.60
C VAL A 23 -1.97 1.44 -2.00
N ILE A 24 -3.07 1.08 -2.65
CA ILE A 24 -3.10 0.65 -4.04
C ILE A 24 -3.49 1.86 -4.90
N PRO A 25 -2.55 2.55 -5.56
CA PRO A 25 -2.86 3.64 -6.46
C PRO A 25 -3.44 3.08 -7.76
N ARG A 26 -4.62 3.55 -8.13
CA ARG A 26 -5.32 3.13 -9.35
C ARG A 26 -5.73 4.35 -10.16
N VAL A 27 -5.40 4.35 -11.43
CA VAL A 27 -5.77 5.39 -12.38
C VAL A 27 -6.62 4.78 -13.49
N HIS A 28 -7.76 5.41 -13.77
CA HIS A 28 -8.56 5.11 -14.96
C HIS A 28 -8.31 6.19 -16.00
N ASP A 29 -8.13 5.80 -17.26
CA ASP A 29 -8.20 6.75 -18.35
C ASP A 29 -9.62 7.30 -18.50
N GLY A 30 -9.77 8.45 -19.16
CA GLY A 30 -11.06 9.13 -19.28
C GLY A 30 -12.15 8.31 -19.99
N SER A 31 -11.76 7.30 -20.75
CA SER A 31 -12.67 6.35 -21.41
C SER A 31 -13.08 5.18 -20.51
N GLY A 32 -12.40 5.00 -19.36
CA GLY A 32 -12.56 3.83 -18.50
C GLY A 32 -12.04 2.51 -19.10
N ALA A 33 -11.44 2.58 -20.31
CA ALA A 33 -10.98 1.40 -21.03
C ALA A 33 -9.63 0.87 -20.54
N ARG A 34 -8.87 1.70 -19.84
CA ARG A 34 -7.55 1.32 -19.32
C ARG A 34 -7.43 1.67 -17.86
N THR A 35 -7.14 0.67 -17.07
CA THR A 35 -6.82 0.79 -15.65
C THR A 35 -5.34 0.53 -15.46
N ARG A 36 -4.67 1.37 -14.67
CA ARG A 36 -3.27 1.18 -14.29
C ARG A 36 -3.09 1.35 -12.79
N TYR A 37 -2.14 0.62 -12.25
CA TYR A 37 -1.77 0.63 -10.84
C TYR A 37 -0.34 1.15 -10.68
N GLY A 38 -0.15 2.03 -9.71
CA GLY A 38 1.16 2.61 -9.42
C GLY A 38 1.94 1.73 -8.43
N LEU A 39 3.18 1.44 -8.79
CA LEU A 39 4.15 0.73 -7.97
C LEU A 39 5.38 1.59 -7.78
N VAL A 40 6.04 1.45 -6.65
CA VAL A 40 7.32 2.11 -6.37
C VAL A 40 8.44 1.09 -6.29
N GLN A 41 9.63 1.49 -6.72
CA GLN A 41 10.82 0.66 -6.61
C GLN A 41 11.37 0.77 -5.20
N ALA A 42 11.52 -0.36 -4.52
CA ALA A 42 12.19 -0.46 -3.24
C ALA A 42 13.50 -1.23 -3.40
N GLU A 43 14.51 -0.82 -2.64
CA GLU A 43 15.79 -1.51 -2.61
C GLU A 43 15.72 -2.73 -1.73
N LEU A 44 16.31 -3.83 -2.20
CA LEU A 44 16.56 -5.04 -1.42
C LEU A 44 18.02 -5.09 -0.98
N ASP A 45 18.29 -5.40 0.27
CA ASP A 45 19.63 -5.70 0.74
C ASP A 45 19.99 -7.17 0.39
N PRO A 46 21.10 -7.47 -0.28
CA PRO A 46 22.24 -6.67 -0.73
C PRO A 46 22.19 -6.27 -2.23
N GLY A 47 21.38 -5.27 -2.60
CA GLY A 47 21.51 -4.63 -3.92
C GLY A 47 20.58 -5.17 -5.00
N GLY A 48 19.38 -5.68 -4.66
CA GLY A 48 18.28 -5.94 -5.58
C GLY A 48 17.26 -4.81 -5.57
N GLN A 49 16.34 -4.85 -6.54
CA GLN A 49 15.17 -3.96 -6.58
C GLN A 49 13.90 -4.80 -6.68
N MET A 50 12.87 -4.38 -5.97
CA MET A 50 11.53 -4.95 -6.06
C MET A 50 10.51 -3.85 -6.30
N LEU A 51 9.34 -4.23 -6.79
CA LEU A 51 8.19 -3.35 -6.92
C LEU A 51 7.25 -3.59 -5.74
N ILE A 52 6.82 -2.50 -5.10
CA ILE A 52 5.87 -2.56 -3.99
C ILE A 52 4.76 -1.53 -4.19
N PHE A 53 3.62 -1.75 -3.57
CA PHE A 53 2.67 -0.67 -3.33
C PHE A 53 3.21 0.26 -2.23
N PRO A 54 2.93 1.56 -2.28
CA PRO A 54 3.24 2.49 -1.21
C PRO A 54 2.73 1.97 0.13
N GLN A 55 3.60 1.93 1.12
CA GLN A 55 3.27 1.42 2.45
C GLN A 55 4.03 2.19 3.53
N GLY A 56 3.44 2.30 4.71
CA GLY A 56 4.04 3.03 5.80
C GLY A 56 3.30 2.85 7.12
N PRO A 57 3.90 3.31 8.23
CA PRO A 57 3.28 3.25 9.54
C PRO A 57 2.07 4.20 9.62
N VAL A 58 1.10 3.84 10.43
CA VAL A 58 -0.04 4.69 10.77
C VAL A 58 0.32 5.49 12.02
N VAL A 59 0.34 6.80 11.88
CA VAL A 59 0.59 7.71 13.01
C VAL A 59 -0.68 7.91 13.82
N ASP A 60 -1.81 8.15 13.15
CA ASP A 60 -3.12 8.28 13.77
C ASP A 60 -4.11 7.27 13.14
N PRO A 61 -4.61 6.29 13.93
CA PRO A 61 -5.56 5.31 13.42
C PRO A 61 -6.87 5.89 12.90
N ASP A 62 -7.26 7.06 13.36
CA ASP A 62 -8.49 7.73 12.95
C ASP A 62 -8.31 8.52 11.64
N GLU A 63 -7.05 8.74 11.22
CA GLU A 63 -6.69 9.51 10.04
C GLU A 63 -6.06 8.67 8.90
N LEU A 64 -6.50 7.43 8.73
CA LEU A 64 -5.97 6.53 7.69
C LEU A 64 -5.95 7.15 6.29
N ARG A 65 -7.00 7.89 5.94
CA ARG A 65 -7.09 8.54 4.62
C ARG A 65 -6.09 9.67 4.48
N ALA A 66 -5.87 10.45 5.54
CA ALA A 66 -4.89 11.52 5.53
C ALA A 66 -3.46 10.95 5.42
N GLY A 67 -3.15 9.89 6.16
CA GLY A 67 -1.87 9.19 6.04
C GLY A 67 -1.64 8.61 4.64
N ALA A 68 -2.67 8.03 4.03
CA ALA A 68 -2.59 7.52 2.67
C ALA A 68 -2.39 8.65 1.64
N ALA A 69 -3.04 9.80 1.82
CA ALA A 69 -2.87 10.94 0.94
C ALA A 69 -1.44 11.49 0.98
N VAL A 70 -0.85 11.58 2.17
CA VAL A 70 0.56 12.00 2.34
C VAL A 70 1.50 11.02 1.64
N LEU A 71 1.31 9.72 1.84
CA LEU A 71 2.12 8.69 1.22
C LEU A 71 2.04 8.73 -0.32
N LEU A 72 0.84 8.95 -0.86
CA LEU A 72 0.64 9.11 -2.30
C LEU A 72 1.31 10.37 -2.85
N GLU A 73 1.26 11.48 -2.12
CA GLU A 73 1.90 12.73 -2.55
C GLU A 73 3.43 12.61 -2.54
N GLU A 74 3.99 11.93 -1.53
CA GLU A 74 5.43 11.67 -1.45
C GLU A 74 5.95 10.83 -2.61
N GLU A 75 5.21 9.78 -3.00
CA GLU A 75 5.65 8.82 -4.01
C GLU A 75 5.25 9.21 -5.45
N PHE A 76 4.07 9.81 -5.63
CA PHE A 76 3.51 10.10 -6.96
C PHE A 76 3.33 11.60 -7.24
N GLY A 77 3.69 12.45 -6.28
CA GLY A 77 3.48 13.89 -6.40
C GLY A 77 2.00 14.27 -6.46
N GLN A 78 1.73 15.47 -6.97
CA GLN A 78 0.36 16.01 -7.00
C GLN A 78 -0.61 15.24 -7.92
N GLY A 79 -0.12 14.36 -8.77
CA GLY A 79 -0.95 13.59 -9.71
C GLY A 79 -1.99 12.67 -9.02
N MET A 80 -1.76 12.32 -7.75
CA MET A 80 -2.69 11.50 -6.96
C MET A 80 -3.41 12.27 -5.85
N SER A 81 -3.21 13.58 -5.73
CA SER A 81 -3.79 14.41 -4.66
C SER A 81 -5.32 14.44 -4.66
N ALA A 82 -5.95 14.27 -5.82
CA ALA A 82 -7.41 14.25 -6.00
C ALA A 82 -7.99 12.81 -5.96
N ALA A 83 -7.20 11.80 -5.60
CA ALA A 83 -7.67 10.42 -5.55
C ALA A 83 -8.74 10.23 -4.46
N VAL A 84 -9.77 9.45 -4.80
CA VAL A 84 -10.75 8.98 -3.82
C VAL A 84 -10.17 7.77 -3.12
N ILE A 85 -9.95 7.89 -1.81
CA ILE A 85 -9.36 6.83 -0.98
C ILE A 85 -10.46 6.10 -0.23
N ALA A 86 -10.55 4.79 -0.43
CA ALA A 86 -11.52 3.93 0.23
C ALA A 86 -10.83 2.70 0.85
N PRO A 87 -11.32 2.20 2.00
CA PRO A 87 -10.83 0.96 2.57
C PRO A 87 -11.19 -0.22 1.66
N LEU A 88 -10.22 -1.09 1.40
CA LEU A 88 -10.41 -2.33 0.66
C LEU A 88 -10.49 -3.54 1.59
N GLY A 89 -9.69 -3.56 2.65
CA GLY A 89 -9.67 -4.64 3.63
C GLY A 89 -8.55 -4.51 4.64
N ILE A 90 -8.35 -5.60 5.38
CA ILE A 90 -7.35 -5.69 6.44
C ILE A 90 -6.53 -6.95 6.22
N LEU A 91 -5.22 -6.83 6.37
CA LEU A 91 -4.27 -7.93 6.42
C LEU A 91 -3.61 -7.97 7.81
N TYR A 92 -3.06 -9.10 8.16
CA TYR A 92 -2.22 -9.26 9.33
C TYR A 92 -0.87 -9.82 8.91
N ALA A 93 0.20 -9.17 9.33
CA ALA A 93 1.55 -9.58 8.97
C ALA A 93 1.95 -10.90 9.60
N ASP A 94 1.33 -11.25 10.73
CA ASP A 94 1.60 -12.49 11.45
C ASP A 94 0.32 -13.19 11.94
N GLN A 95 0.48 -14.45 12.36
CA GLN A 95 -0.63 -15.25 12.90
C GLN A 95 -1.10 -14.76 14.28
N ARG A 96 -0.30 -14.01 15.00
CA ARG A 96 -0.63 -13.46 16.33
C ARG A 96 -1.47 -12.20 16.24
N LYS A 97 -1.61 -11.64 15.02
CA LYS A 97 -2.35 -10.40 14.76
C LYS A 97 -1.78 -9.18 15.52
N GLU A 98 -0.47 -9.21 15.76
CA GLU A 98 0.23 -8.11 16.45
C GLU A 98 0.47 -6.92 15.54
N GLU A 99 0.61 -7.18 14.22
CA GLU A 99 0.73 -6.14 13.21
C GLU A 99 -0.47 -6.17 12.27
N ARG A 100 -1.24 -5.11 12.32
CA ARG A 100 -2.41 -4.90 11.45
C ARG A 100 -2.03 -3.99 10.28
N ILE A 101 -2.40 -4.40 9.07
CA ILE A 101 -2.18 -3.66 7.85
C ILE A 101 -3.54 -3.31 7.24
N ASP A 102 -3.87 -2.03 7.20
CA ASP A 102 -5.07 -1.56 6.50
C ASP A 102 -4.75 -1.36 5.01
N VAL A 103 -5.51 -2.04 4.15
CA VAL A 103 -5.38 -1.95 2.69
C VAL A 103 -6.36 -0.91 2.17
N LEU A 104 -5.84 0.10 1.50
CA LEU A 104 -6.61 1.21 0.95
C LEU A 104 -6.48 1.22 -0.58
N LEU A 105 -7.58 1.47 -1.26
CA LEU A 105 -7.62 1.70 -2.70
C LEU A 105 -7.76 3.19 -2.95
N ALA A 106 -6.81 3.78 -3.67
CA ALA A 106 -6.82 5.16 -4.07
C ALA A 106 -7.10 5.27 -5.57
N VAL A 107 -8.26 5.80 -5.93
CA VAL A 107 -8.70 5.89 -7.33
C VAL A 107 -8.66 7.32 -7.80
N ALA A 108 -7.82 7.60 -8.79
CA ALA A 108 -7.84 8.85 -9.53
C ALA A 108 -8.46 8.63 -10.92
N ARG A 109 -9.34 9.54 -11.32
CA ARG A 109 -9.86 9.58 -12.67
C ARG A 109 -9.00 10.55 -13.48
N ARG A 110 -8.51 10.07 -14.60
CA ARG A 110 -7.79 10.89 -15.55
C ARG A 110 -8.80 11.58 -16.45
N THR A 111 -8.85 12.88 -16.41
CA THR A 111 -9.43 13.65 -17.51
C THR A 111 -8.28 14.01 -18.45
N ASP A 112 -8.47 13.81 -19.76
CA ASP A 112 -7.42 13.99 -20.78
C ASP A 112 -6.74 15.38 -20.76
N ALA A 113 -7.36 16.36 -20.11
CA ALA A 113 -6.85 17.73 -20.00
C ALA A 113 -5.92 17.98 -18.82
N GLU A 114 -6.07 17.23 -17.70
CA GLU A 114 -5.36 17.54 -16.44
C GLU A 114 -4.12 16.67 -16.20
N TYR A 115 -4.02 15.52 -16.86
CA TYR A 115 -2.99 14.52 -16.58
C TYR A 115 -2.21 14.07 -17.83
N GLY A 116 -2.35 14.78 -18.94
CA GLY A 116 -1.81 14.38 -20.24
C GLY A 116 -0.34 14.00 -20.25
N GLU A 117 0.48 14.64 -19.43
CA GLU A 117 1.93 14.41 -19.41
C GLU A 117 2.46 13.91 -18.05
N ALA A 118 1.78 14.17 -16.92
CA ALA A 118 2.30 13.90 -15.59
C ALA A 118 2.21 12.43 -15.15
N LEU A 119 1.42 11.61 -15.83
CA LEU A 119 1.25 10.18 -15.54
C LEU A 119 1.81 9.27 -16.64
N GLU A 120 2.51 9.83 -17.62
CA GLU A 120 3.35 9.00 -18.51
C GLU A 120 4.45 8.33 -17.67
N PRO A 121 4.67 7.02 -17.82
CA PRO A 121 5.58 6.24 -16.98
C PRO A 121 7.02 6.74 -16.95
N ALA A 122 7.39 7.62 -17.84
CA ALA A 122 8.75 8.16 -17.98
C ALA A 122 9.06 9.34 -17.04
N GLY A 123 8.10 9.81 -16.23
CA GLY A 123 8.23 11.10 -15.55
C GLY A 123 8.74 11.06 -14.11
N ILE A 124 8.47 10.01 -13.33
CA ILE A 124 8.83 9.94 -11.91
C ILE A 124 9.83 8.81 -11.69
N PRO A 125 11.10 9.12 -11.36
CA PRO A 125 12.08 8.08 -11.07
C PRO A 125 11.60 7.15 -9.95
N GLY A 126 11.72 5.82 -10.17
CA GLY A 126 11.33 4.84 -9.18
C GLY A 126 9.82 4.51 -9.14
N VAL A 127 9.01 5.06 -10.03
CA VAL A 127 7.60 4.73 -10.18
C VAL A 127 7.37 3.94 -11.46
N GLU A 128 6.58 2.88 -11.37
CA GLU A 128 6.13 2.07 -12.51
C GLU A 128 4.61 1.93 -12.51
N TRP A 129 3.99 2.19 -13.65
CA TRP A 129 2.56 2.02 -13.86
C TRP A 129 2.29 0.72 -14.63
N ALA A 130 1.55 -0.18 -14.04
CA ALA A 130 1.26 -1.50 -14.59
C ALA A 130 -0.25 -1.72 -14.74
N ASP A 131 -0.65 -2.36 -15.82
CA ASP A 131 -2.00 -2.91 -15.96
C ASP A 131 -2.15 -4.25 -15.22
N ASP A 132 -3.36 -4.81 -15.21
CA ASP A 132 -3.65 -6.09 -14.53
C ASP A 132 -2.74 -7.24 -15.01
N GLN A 133 -2.47 -7.31 -16.30
CA GLN A 133 -1.64 -8.36 -16.87
C GLN A 133 -0.16 -8.17 -16.48
N GLN A 134 0.33 -6.94 -16.51
CA GLN A 134 1.68 -6.60 -16.09
C GLN A 134 1.90 -6.84 -14.59
N LEU A 135 0.89 -6.54 -13.74
CA LEU A 135 0.95 -6.86 -12.31
C LEU A 135 1.14 -8.36 -12.07
N LEU A 136 0.34 -9.20 -12.74
CA LEU A 136 0.48 -10.65 -12.66
C LEU A 136 1.83 -11.12 -13.18
N GLN A 137 2.32 -10.53 -14.27
CA GLN A 137 3.64 -10.84 -14.81
C GLN A 137 4.75 -10.46 -13.82
N HIS A 138 4.66 -9.31 -13.15
CA HIS A 138 5.63 -8.90 -12.12
C HIS A 138 5.63 -9.84 -10.93
N LEU A 139 4.46 -10.31 -10.51
CA LEU A 139 4.34 -11.30 -9.44
C LEU A 139 4.99 -12.63 -9.85
N CYS A 140 4.68 -13.15 -11.06
CA CYS A 140 5.24 -14.41 -11.55
C CYS A 140 6.74 -14.36 -11.84
N SER A 141 7.26 -13.21 -12.26
CA SER A 141 8.69 -13.02 -12.56
C SER A 141 9.56 -12.70 -11.32
N GLY A 142 8.94 -12.54 -10.15
CA GLY A 142 9.65 -12.20 -8.92
C GLY A 142 10.06 -10.73 -8.81
N ARG A 143 9.49 -9.84 -9.62
CA ARG A 143 9.66 -8.38 -9.43
C ARG A 143 8.84 -7.85 -8.25
N ILE A 144 7.71 -8.50 -7.93
CA ILE A 144 6.94 -8.29 -6.71
C ILE A 144 7.23 -9.48 -5.81
N THR A 145 8.04 -9.28 -4.79
CA THR A 145 8.42 -10.31 -3.80
C THR A 145 7.95 -9.95 -2.40
N ASP A 146 7.54 -8.71 -2.20
CA ASP A 146 6.97 -8.24 -0.93
C ASP A 146 5.62 -8.91 -0.65
N THR A 147 5.53 -9.59 0.49
CA THR A 147 4.32 -10.34 0.86
C THR A 147 3.11 -9.46 1.11
N THR A 148 3.31 -8.24 1.59
CA THR A 148 2.23 -7.27 1.81
C THR A 148 1.63 -6.82 0.49
N THR A 149 2.48 -6.49 -0.50
CA THR A 149 2.04 -6.13 -1.85
C THR A 149 1.33 -7.28 -2.54
N ALA A 150 1.87 -8.50 -2.46
CA ALA A 150 1.25 -9.68 -3.03
C ALA A 150 -0.11 -10.00 -2.39
N SER A 151 -0.23 -9.84 -1.07
CA SER A 151 -1.48 -10.04 -0.35
C SER A 151 -2.52 -8.95 -0.66
N ALA A 152 -2.09 -7.71 -0.82
CA ALA A 152 -2.96 -6.61 -1.25
C ALA A 152 -3.50 -6.83 -2.66
N LEU A 153 -2.67 -7.35 -3.60
CA LEU A 153 -3.12 -7.77 -4.93
C LEU A 153 -4.14 -8.91 -4.88
N ALA A 154 -3.91 -9.92 -4.04
CA ALA A 154 -4.86 -11.01 -3.86
C ALA A 154 -6.20 -10.50 -3.31
N LEU A 155 -6.18 -9.57 -2.36
CA LEU A 155 -7.37 -8.93 -1.82
C LEU A 155 -8.12 -8.12 -2.89
N LEU A 156 -7.39 -7.32 -3.69
CA LEU A 156 -7.94 -6.56 -4.81
C LEU A 156 -8.67 -7.47 -5.80
N HIS A 157 -8.05 -8.61 -6.14
CA HIS A 157 -8.64 -9.62 -7.01
C HIS A 157 -9.89 -10.25 -6.40
N ALA A 158 -9.83 -10.63 -5.12
CA ALA A 158 -10.95 -11.26 -4.39
C ALA A 158 -12.15 -10.34 -4.27
N CYS A 159 -11.94 -9.03 -4.16
CA CYS A 159 -13.02 -8.03 -4.15
C CYS A 159 -13.63 -7.75 -5.53
N GLY A 160 -13.12 -8.39 -6.60
CA GLY A 160 -13.60 -8.17 -7.96
C GLY A 160 -13.21 -6.82 -8.55
N GLU A 161 -12.24 -6.16 -7.95
CA GLU A 161 -11.75 -4.84 -8.36
C GLU A 161 -10.76 -4.90 -9.53
N PHE A 162 -10.28 -6.11 -9.90
CA PHE A 162 -9.60 -6.30 -11.18
C PHE A 162 -10.60 -6.16 -12.32
N THR A 163 -10.32 -5.26 -13.23
CA THR A 163 -11.09 -5.11 -14.47
C THR A 163 -10.87 -6.34 -15.35
N ARG A 164 -11.96 -7.01 -15.71
CA ARG A 164 -11.93 -8.09 -16.71
C ARG A 164 -11.89 -7.54 -18.11
#